data_11b8f3888ffa689aeff913eb08c82857
#
_entry.id   11b8f3888ffa689aeff913eb08c82857
#
_cell.length_a   1.000
_cell.length_b   1.000
_cell.length_c   1.000
_cell.angle_alpha   90.00
_cell.angle_beta   90.00
_cell.angle_gamma   90.00
#
_symmetry.space_group_name_H-M   'P 1'
#
loop_
_entity.id
_entity.type
_entity.pdbx_description
1 polymer ?
#
loop_
_entity_poly.entity_id
_entity_poly.type
_entity_poly.pdbx_seq_one_letter_code
_entity_poly.pdbx_strand_id
1 'polypeptide(L)'
;MDSALPIAPALPVGIIGGGLGGLAAACTLAARGHSVVLWEKNEWLGGKAAEWVQDGYRFDMGPTILTVPRVLHRIFAEANRRTQDLLDLRRLDPQWRCFFDDGSVLDLTEDTAVMLRRLAAYAPGNEAGYADFLSLSAKLHEVSEKFFFWRSVEDIRDTLDFSKNFDIATLKDVLALRMGSTVAAQIRKRVSDGRVAQMLDHFVQYVGSSPYGSPAVLCSIAHMQTNDGVWYPMGGTRAVPRALEELARSLGVQFHTGVSVNRILTEGGRASGVELDSGEIVRLSAVVSNMDSVRTYKELVGGAAEKSFSRRWKREPACSGVVLYLGLDRAYEHLAHHDFVFSRDPEEEFDAIYKRGEPAPDPTCYLAAPARTEPGVAPPGGEALYVLVHTPYLRPHHDWSKMLPGYRRTILDKLARTAGLEDLESRIRVERVLTPQDIHDRYRVLNGAIYGLASHGRMFGAFKPGNRSRDLAGLYLAGGAAHPGPGMPMVLMSGWIAADAVDADLVARQMAVSA
;
A
#
# COMPACT_ATOMS: atom_id res chain seq x y z
N MET A 1 23.07 39.49 -37.02
CA MET A 1 22.65 38.08 -37.00
C MET A 1 23.03 37.53 -35.62
N ASP A 2 22.15 37.72 -34.67
CA ASP A 2 22.31 37.13 -33.32
C ASP A 2 22.06 35.62 -33.42
N SER A 3 23.13 34.85 -33.38
CA SER A 3 23.04 33.42 -33.22
C SER A 3 22.60 33.17 -31.75
N ALA A 4 21.31 32.98 -31.53
CA ALA A 4 20.83 32.43 -30.28
C ALA A 4 21.59 31.12 -30.03
N LEU A 5 22.38 31.08 -28.95
CA LEU A 5 23.02 29.86 -28.49
C LEU A 5 21.92 28.82 -28.28
N PRO A 6 22.11 27.56 -28.71
CA PRO A 6 21.11 26.53 -28.47
C PRO A 6 20.91 26.41 -26.98
N ILE A 7 19.67 26.62 -26.52
CA ILE A 7 19.27 26.37 -25.14
C ILE A 7 19.62 24.91 -24.85
N ALA A 8 20.53 24.68 -23.93
CA ALA A 8 20.88 23.32 -23.53
C ALA A 8 19.58 22.57 -23.14
N PRO A 9 19.38 21.33 -23.60
CA PRO A 9 18.18 20.58 -23.27
C PRO A 9 18.01 20.51 -21.74
N ALA A 10 16.79 20.74 -21.26
CA ALA A 10 16.50 20.69 -19.85
C ALA A 10 16.87 19.30 -19.30
N LEU A 11 17.55 19.27 -18.15
CA LEU A 11 17.94 18.01 -17.50
C LEU A 11 16.67 17.19 -17.15
N PRO A 12 16.70 15.87 -17.35
CA PRO A 12 15.57 15.02 -17.05
C PRO A 12 15.29 14.95 -15.53
N VAL A 13 14.07 14.56 -15.17
CA VAL A 13 13.71 14.12 -13.82
C VAL A 13 14.05 12.63 -13.71
N GLY A 14 14.81 12.26 -12.67
CA GLY A 14 15.17 10.88 -12.42
C GLY A 14 14.24 10.22 -11.42
N ILE A 15 13.82 8.98 -11.69
CA ILE A 15 12.98 8.19 -10.79
C ILE A 15 13.74 6.92 -10.39
N ILE A 16 13.87 6.70 -9.09
CA ILE A 16 14.53 5.52 -8.51
C ILE A 16 13.45 4.53 -8.06
N GLY A 17 13.36 3.38 -8.72
CA GLY A 17 12.44 2.30 -8.42
C GLY A 17 11.13 2.35 -9.21
N GLY A 18 10.91 1.33 -10.03
CA GLY A 18 9.77 1.13 -10.93
C GLY A 18 8.55 0.47 -10.27
N GLY A 19 8.34 0.63 -8.95
CA GLY A 19 7.09 0.24 -8.29
C GLY A 19 5.92 1.16 -8.67
N LEU A 20 4.72 0.86 -8.17
CA LEU A 20 3.50 1.62 -8.52
C LEU A 20 3.62 3.13 -8.29
N GLY A 21 4.26 3.57 -7.20
CA GLY A 21 4.46 5.00 -6.94
C GLY A 21 5.43 5.65 -7.93
N GLY A 22 6.51 4.94 -8.31
CA GLY A 22 7.46 5.42 -9.32
C GLY A 22 6.82 5.50 -10.71
N LEU A 23 6.04 4.49 -11.10
CA LEU A 23 5.28 4.48 -12.36
C LEU A 23 4.23 5.59 -12.40
N ALA A 24 3.49 5.81 -11.31
CA ALA A 24 2.53 6.90 -11.21
C ALA A 24 3.21 8.28 -11.35
N ALA A 25 4.37 8.46 -10.68
CA ALA A 25 5.16 9.69 -10.82
C ALA A 25 5.67 9.88 -12.25
N ALA A 26 6.16 8.81 -12.90
CA ALA A 26 6.63 8.83 -14.27
C ALA A 26 5.53 9.25 -15.25
N CYS A 27 4.34 8.62 -15.17
CA CYS A 27 3.20 8.97 -16.00
C CYS A 27 2.79 10.43 -15.82
N THR A 28 2.67 10.89 -14.59
CA THR A 28 2.22 12.25 -14.28
C THR A 28 3.22 13.30 -14.75
N LEU A 29 4.52 13.12 -14.51
CA LEU A 29 5.56 14.05 -14.94
C LEU A 29 5.67 14.10 -16.48
N ALA A 30 5.66 12.94 -17.13
CA ALA A 30 5.75 12.88 -18.59
C ALA A 30 4.49 13.48 -19.26
N ALA A 31 3.30 13.26 -18.70
CA ALA A 31 2.06 13.89 -19.17
C ALA A 31 2.09 15.41 -19.07
N ARG A 32 2.85 15.96 -18.11
CA ARG A 32 3.08 17.41 -17.95
C ARG A 32 4.27 17.96 -18.75
N GLY A 33 4.88 17.12 -19.62
CA GLY A 33 5.92 17.53 -20.56
C GLY A 33 7.35 17.47 -20.03
N HIS A 34 7.58 16.88 -18.84
CA HIS A 34 8.94 16.67 -18.35
C HIS A 34 9.60 15.47 -19.03
N SER A 35 10.90 15.58 -19.35
CA SER A 35 11.72 14.42 -19.71
C SER A 35 11.96 13.57 -18.46
N VAL A 36 11.67 12.27 -18.53
CA VAL A 36 11.71 11.35 -17.38
C VAL A 36 12.55 10.13 -17.70
N VAL A 37 13.46 9.79 -16.77
CA VAL A 37 14.26 8.55 -16.79
C VAL A 37 14.00 7.78 -15.52
N LEU A 38 13.69 6.47 -15.61
CA LEU A 38 13.39 5.61 -14.49
C LEU A 38 14.35 4.42 -14.45
N TRP A 39 14.97 4.18 -13.28
CA TRP A 39 15.83 3.03 -13.01
C TRP A 39 15.14 2.06 -12.04
N GLU A 40 15.14 0.78 -12.38
CA GLU A 40 14.66 -0.32 -11.54
C GLU A 40 15.74 -1.40 -11.46
N LYS A 41 16.06 -1.82 -10.23
CA LYS A 41 17.09 -2.85 -9.97
C LYS A 41 16.71 -4.25 -10.47
N ASN A 42 15.40 -4.55 -10.50
CA ASN A 42 14.89 -5.82 -11.01
C ASN A 42 14.69 -5.74 -12.53
N GLU A 43 14.62 -6.89 -13.18
CA GLU A 43 14.32 -7.00 -14.61
C GLU A 43 12.84 -6.68 -14.95
N TRP A 44 12.01 -6.43 -13.95
CA TRP A 44 10.57 -6.14 -14.12
C TRP A 44 10.17 -4.86 -13.39
N LEU A 45 9.18 -4.17 -13.94
CA LEU A 45 8.51 -3.03 -13.32
C LEU A 45 7.31 -3.48 -12.47
N GLY A 46 6.80 -2.64 -11.58
CA GLY A 46 5.63 -2.89 -10.73
C GLY A 46 5.98 -3.19 -9.27
N GLY A 47 7.26 -3.44 -8.96
CA GLY A 47 7.71 -3.68 -7.60
C GLY A 47 7.00 -4.89 -6.95
N LYS A 48 6.25 -4.66 -5.86
CA LYS A 48 5.49 -5.71 -5.16
C LYS A 48 4.30 -6.25 -5.98
N ALA A 49 3.72 -5.46 -6.91
CA ALA A 49 2.68 -5.92 -7.82
C ALA A 49 3.31 -6.75 -8.96
N ALA A 50 3.99 -7.82 -8.60
CA ALA A 50 4.60 -8.81 -9.47
C ALA A 50 3.70 -10.02 -9.64
N GLU A 51 4.02 -10.88 -10.60
CA GLU A 51 3.34 -12.17 -10.78
C GLU A 51 4.34 -13.32 -10.77
N TRP A 52 3.84 -14.50 -10.45
CA TRP A 52 4.54 -15.76 -10.61
C TRP A 52 3.66 -16.74 -11.37
N VAL A 53 4.21 -17.36 -12.41
CA VAL A 53 3.50 -18.33 -13.24
C VAL A 53 4.28 -19.63 -13.21
N GLN A 54 3.61 -20.74 -12.91
CA GLN A 54 4.17 -22.08 -12.95
C GLN A 54 3.08 -23.12 -13.20
N ASP A 55 3.34 -24.07 -14.09
CA ASP A 55 2.49 -25.25 -14.37
C ASP A 55 1.01 -24.90 -14.64
N GLY A 56 0.77 -23.77 -15.32
CA GLY A 56 -0.57 -23.28 -15.64
C GLY A 56 -1.26 -22.49 -14.53
N TYR A 57 -0.59 -22.29 -13.39
CA TYR A 57 -1.06 -21.40 -12.31
C TYR A 57 -0.43 -20.02 -12.44
N ARG A 58 -1.22 -18.97 -12.21
CA ARG A 58 -0.77 -17.59 -12.16
C ARG A 58 -1.14 -16.97 -10.82
N PHE A 59 -0.16 -16.44 -10.12
CA PHE A 59 -0.30 -15.82 -8.80
C PHE A 59 0.10 -14.34 -8.84
N ASP A 60 -0.71 -13.49 -8.25
CA ASP A 60 -0.27 -12.18 -7.83
C ASP A 60 0.68 -12.30 -6.62
N MET A 61 1.89 -11.73 -6.70
CA MET A 61 2.92 -11.91 -5.66
C MET A 61 2.87 -10.87 -4.54
N GLY A 62 1.94 -9.93 -4.60
CA GLY A 62 1.87 -8.82 -3.66
C GLY A 62 0.43 -8.45 -3.31
N PRO A 63 0.05 -7.18 -3.51
CA PRO A 63 -1.32 -6.76 -3.23
C PRO A 63 -2.30 -7.50 -4.16
N THR A 64 -3.43 -7.90 -3.61
CA THR A 64 -4.49 -8.62 -4.33
C THR A 64 -5.82 -7.86 -4.31
N ILE A 65 -5.96 -6.86 -3.43
CA ILE A 65 -7.16 -6.03 -3.31
C ILE A 65 -6.91 -4.66 -3.92
N LEU A 66 -7.73 -4.26 -4.90
CA LEU A 66 -7.75 -2.90 -5.44
C LEU A 66 -9.00 -2.17 -4.92
N THR A 67 -8.80 -1.01 -4.32
CA THR A 67 -9.84 -0.07 -3.90
C THR A 67 -9.60 1.30 -4.53
N VAL A 68 -10.57 2.21 -4.42
CA VAL A 68 -10.43 3.62 -4.85
C VAL A 68 -9.88 3.75 -6.30
N PRO A 69 -10.52 3.15 -7.32
CA PRO A 69 -10.02 3.18 -8.70
C PRO A 69 -9.92 4.60 -9.30
N ARG A 70 -10.60 5.59 -8.69
CA ARG A 70 -10.53 7.01 -9.08
C ARG A 70 -9.10 7.57 -9.05
N VAL A 71 -8.19 6.97 -8.27
CA VAL A 71 -6.77 7.38 -8.29
C VAL A 71 -6.12 7.01 -9.61
N LEU A 72 -6.39 5.80 -10.14
CA LEU A 72 -5.94 5.41 -11.47
C LEU A 72 -6.57 6.33 -12.53
N HIS A 73 -7.88 6.57 -12.45
CA HIS A 73 -8.57 7.46 -13.39
C HIS A 73 -7.93 8.83 -13.47
N ARG A 74 -7.51 9.40 -12.33
CA ARG A 74 -6.82 10.69 -12.28
C ARG A 74 -5.47 10.66 -12.99
N ILE A 75 -4.65 9.62 -12.76
CA ILE A 75 -3.33 9.48 -13.42
C ILE A 75 -3.47 9.35 -14.93
N PHE A 76 -4.43 8.54 -15.39
CA PHE A 76 -4.70 8.38 -16.83
C PHE A 76 -5.24 9.67 -17.47
N ALA A 77 -6.09 10.41 -16.74
CA ALA A 77 -6.65 11.68 -17.21
C ALA A 77 -5.60 12.77 -17.39
N GLU A 78 -4.50 12.79 -16.61
CA GLU A 78 -3.34 13.69 -16.84
C GLU A 78 -2.76 13.52 -18.26
N ALA A 79 -2.81 12.31 -18.80
CA ALA A 79 -2.36 11.98 -20.15
C ALA A 79 -3.48 12.02 -21.21
N ASN A 80 -4.67 12.55 -20.89
CA ASN A 80 -5.86 12.53 -21.75
C ASN A 80 -6.25 11.09 -22.20
N ARG A 81 -6.06 10.10 -21.33
CA ARG A 81 -6.42 8.69 -21.55
C ARG A 81 -7.49 8.24 -20.55
N ARG A 82 -8.23 7.21 -20.89
CA ARG A 82 -9.19 6.56 -19.98
C ARG A 82 -8.59 5.27 -19.44
N THR A 83 -8.78 5.01 -18.16
CA THR A 83 -8.30 3.78 -17.51
C THR A 83 -8.86 2.52 -18.18
N GLN A 84 -10.13 2.59 -18.61
CA GLN A 84 -10.84 1.47 -19.26
C GLN A 84 -10.25 1.06 -20.62
N ASP A 85 -9.42 1.90 -21.23
CA ASP A 85 -8.76 1.57 -22.49
C ASP A 85 -7.63 0.53 -22.28
N LEU A 86 -7.08 0.43 -21.06
CA LEU A 86 -5.96 -0.46 -20.70
C LEU A 86 -6.26 -1.42 -19.54
N LEU A 87 -7.34 -1.21 -18.77
CA LEU A 87 -7.68 -2.02 -17.60
C LEU A 87 -9.16 -2.40 -17.59
N ASP A 88 -9.44 -3.68 -17.51
CA ASP A 88 -10.78 -4.23 -17.21
C ASP A 88 -10.89 -4.48 -15.72
N LEU A 89 -11.61 -3.61 -15.01
CA LEU A 89 -11.79 -3.69 -13.55
C LEU A 89 -13.17 -4.32 -13.26
N ARG A 90 -13.15 -5.44 -12.53
CA ARG A 90 -14.36 -6.14 -12.08
C ARG A 90 -14.63 -5.84 -10.61
N ARG A 91 -15.82 -5.35 -10.31
CA ARG A 91 -16.27 -5.10 -8.94
C ARG A 91 -16.65 -6.42 -8.29
N LEU A 92 -16.25 -6.61 -7.02
CA LEU A 92 -16.45 -7.85 -6.28
C LEU A 92 -17.53 -7.69 -5.22
N ASP A 93 -18.43 -8.68 -5.14
CA ASP A 93 -19.39 -8.85 -4.04
C ASP A 93 -19.61 -10.35 -3.76
N PRO A 94 -19.47 -10.84 -2.52
CA PRO A 94 -19.07 -10.08 -1.34
C PRO A 94 -17.68 -9.47 -1.47
N GLN A 95 -17.47 -8.32 -0.79
CA GLN A 95 -16.15 -7.70 -0.71
C GLN A 95 -15.17 -8.58 0.06
N TRP A 96 -15.65 -9.18 1.16
CA TRP A 96 -14.96 -10.18 1.99
C TRP A 96 -15.93 -11.24 2.47
N ARG A 97 -15.44 -12.47 2.63
CA ARG A 97 -16.06 -13.51 3.43
C ARG A 97 -15.21 -13.73 4.68
N CYS A 98 -15.83 -13.67 5.84
CA CYS A 98 -15.17 -13.76 7.14
C CYS A 98 -15.53 -15.07 7.81
N PHE A 99 -14.54 -15.90 8.15
CA PHE A 99 -14.67 -17.14 8.90
C PHE A 99 -14.18 -16.92 10.33
N PHE A 100 -14.98 -17.33 11.31
CA PHE A 100 -14.66 -17.20 12.72
C PHE A 100 -14.49 -18.58 13.38
N ASP A 101 -13.76 -18.63 14.49
CA ASP A 101 -13.40 -19.88 15.17
C ASP A 101 -14.60 -20.62 15.79
N ASP A 102 -15.75 -19.96 15.95
CA ASP A 102 -17.02 -20.54 16.35
C ASP A 102 -17.80 -21.20 15.20
N GLY A 103 -17.20 -21.27 14.02
CA GLY A 103 -17.80 -21.82 12.81
C GLY A 103 -18.75 -20.87 12.08
N SER A 104 -18.96 -19.68 12.60
CA SER A 104 -19.83 -18.69 11.95
C SER A 104 -19.14 -18.03 10.77
N VAL A 105 -19.95 -17.62 9.77
CA VAL A 105 -19.48 -16.95 8.54
C VAL A 105 -20.26 -15.66 8.34
N LEU A 106 -19.57 -14.58 8.01
CA LEU A 106 -20.17 -13.28 7.72
C LEU A 106 -19.59 -12.70 6.42
N ASP A 107 -20.45 -12.42 5.46
CA ASP A 107 -20.06 -11.71 4.23
C ASP A 107 -20.20 -10.20 4.41
N LEU A 108 -19.11 -9.47 4.19
CA LEU A 108 -19.14 -8.03 4.02
C LEU A 108 -19.54 -7.69 2.58
N THR A 109 -20.63 -6.95 2.44
CA THR A 109 -21.13 -6.47 1.15
C THR A 109 -21.17 -4.94 1.13
N GLU A 110 -21.15 -4.35 -0.06
CA GLU A 110 -21.19 -2.89 -0.23
C GLU A 110 -22.61 -2.31 0.01
N ASP A 111 -23.66 -3.07 -0.29
CA ASP A 111 -25.03 -2.65 -0.03
C ASP A 111 -25.29 -2.61 1.48
N THR A 112 -25.31 -1.39 2.03
CA THR A 112 -25.53 -1.17 3.47
C THR A 112 -26.85 -1.75 3.94
N ALA A 113 -27.93 -1.71 3.13
CA ALA A 113 -29.22 -2.27 3.54
C ALA A 113 -29.17 -3.80 3.60
N VAL A 114 -28.46 -4.44 2.66
CA VAL A 114 -28.21 -5.89 2.71
C VAL A 114 -27.36 -6.23 3.94
N MET A 115 -26.30 -5.46 4.19
CA MET A 115 -25.41 -5.69 5.34
C MET A 115 -26.15 -5.56 6.67
N LEU A 116 -27.02 -4.55 6.83
CA LEU A 116 -27.83 -4.40 8.06
C LEU A 116 -28.79 -5.57 8.27
N ARG A 117 -29.42 -6.09 7.20
CA ARG A 117 -30.25 -7.30 7.31
C ARG A 117 -29.45 -8.54 7.71
N ARG A 118 -28.21 -8.70 7.17
CA ARG A 118 -27.31 -9.79 7.57
C ARG A 118 -26.93 -9.66 9.05
N LEU A 119 -26.60 -8.47 9.50
CA LEU A 119 -26.25 -8.22 10.92
C LEU A 119 -27.41 -8.46 11.86
N ALA A 120 -28.66 -8.11 11.47
CA ALA A 120 -29.85 -8.40 12.29
C ALA A 120 -30.03 -9.90 12.56
N ALA A 121 -29.63 -10.75 11.61
CA ALA A 121 -29.65 -12.21 11.79
C ALA A 121 -28.40 -12.75 12.50
N TYR A 122 -27.20 -12.19 12.19
CA TYR A 122 -25.92 -12.70 12.63
C TYR A 122 -25.54 -12.23 14.06
N ALA A 123 -25.73 -10.95 14.34
CA ALA A 123 -25.37 -10.27 15.58
C ALA A 123 -26.45 -9.25 15.98
N PRO A 124 -27.66 -9.68 16.39
CA PRO A 124 -28.80 -8.80 16.66
C PRO A 124 -28.44 -7.66 17.62
N GLY A 125 -28.91 -6.45 17.30
CA GLY A 125 -28.66 -5.24 18.09
C GLY A 125 -27.37 -4.49 17.75
N ASN A 126 -26.57 -4.96 16.78
CA ASN A 126 -25.36 -4.28 16.31
C ASN A 126 -25.58 -3.44 15.04
N GLU A 127 -26.76 -3.47 14.42
CA GLU A 127 -27.07 -2.81 13.14
C GLU A 127 -26.90 -1.29 13.23
N ALA A 128 -27.46 -0.69 14.28
CA ALA A 128 -27.36 0.76 14.50
C ALA A 128 -25.91 1.19 14.78
N GLY A 129 -25.17 0.39 15.56
CA GLY A 129 -23.76 0.63 15.85
C GLY A 129 -22.87 0.52 14.61
N TYR A 130 -23.16 -0.43 13.74
CA TYR A 130 -22.48 -0.57 12.44
C TYR A 130 -22.76 0.64 11.54
N ALA A 131 -24.01 1.08 11.43
CA ALA A 131 -24.38 2.26 10.64
C ALA A 131 -23.73 3.55 11.20
N ASP A 132 -23.65 3.72 12.53
CA ASP A 132 -22.93 4.83 13.16
C ASP A 132 -21.42 4.76 12.89
N PHE A 133 -20.83 3.57 12.86
CA PHE A 133 -19.43 3.40 12.47
C PHE A 133 -19.19 3.81 11.01
N LEU A 134 -20.04 3.42 10.07
CA LEU A 134 -19.93 3.85 8.66
C LEU A 134 -20.07 5.37 8.52
N SER A 135 -20.96 5.98 9.28
CA SER A 135 -21.13 7.44 9.31
C SER A 135 -19.88 8.16 9.84
N LEU A 136 -19.27 7.62 10.90
CA LEU A 136 -17.97 8.11 11.38
C LEU A 136 -16.89 7.97 10.32
N SER A 137 -16.80 6.78 9.69
CA SER A 137 -15.83 6.49 8.64
C SER A 137 -15.94 7.46 7.46
N ALA A 138 -17.15 7.72 6.99
CA ALA A 138 -17.43 8.69 5.92
C ALA A 138 -16.97 10.11 6.32
N LYS A 139 -17.27 10.54 7.54
CA LYS A 139 -16.84 11.87 8.00
C LYS A 139 -15.32 11.99 8.11
N LEU A 140 -14.64 10.95 8.61
CA LEU A 140 -13.18 10.94 8.68
C LEU A 140 -12.55 10.90 7.29
N HIS A 141 -13.19 10.23 6.34
CA HIS A 141 -12.74 10.22 4.95
C HIS A 141 -12.87 11.61 4.30
N GLU A 142 -14.01 12.29 4.47
CA GLU A 142 -14.21 13.68 4.01
C GLU A 142 -13.12 14.63 4.52
N VAL A 143 -12.80 14.53 5.82
CA VAL A 143 -11.74 15.33 6.44
C VAL A 143 -10.37 14.97 5.87
N SER A 144 -10.11 13.69 5.63
CA SER A 144 -8.85 13.21 5.03
C SER A 144 -8.69 13.70 3.58
N GLU A 145 -9.77 13.70 2.78
CA GLU A 145 -9.76 14.26 1.41
C GLU A 145 -9.42 15.76 1.43
N LYS A 146 -9.98 16.51 2.37
CA LYS A 146 -9.78 17.95 2.46
C LYS A 146 -8.36 18.33 2.88
N PHE A 147 -7.73 17.58 3.80
CA PHE A 147 -6.49 18.01 4.46
C PHE A 147 -5.29 17.12 4.21
N PHE A 148 -5.48 15.89 3.75
CA PHE A 148 -4.44 14.86 3.71
C PHE A 148 -4.15 14.35 2.30
N PHE A 149 -5.18 14.13 1.48
CA PHE A 149 -5.01 13.55 0.15
C PHE A 149 -4.64 14.60 -0.88
N TRP A 150 -3.96 14.16 -1.93
CA TRP A 150 -3.58 14.97 -3.09
C TRP A 150 -2.62 16.14 -2.82
N ARG A 151 -1.95 16.13 -1.69
CA ARG A 151 -0.94 17.12 -1.31
C ARG A 151 0.16 16.48 -0.47
N SER A 152 1.37 17.04 -0.47
CA SER A 152 2.45 16.54 0.39
C SER A 152 2.20 17.01 1.84
N VAL A 153 2.07 16.04 2.74
CA VAL A 153 1.85 16.28 4.18
C VAL A 153 2.82 15.44 4.98
N GLU A 154 3.54 16.05 5.91
CA GLU A 154 4.47 15.37 6.81
C GLU A 154 4.06 15.52 8.28
N ASP A 155 3.42 16.62 8.64
CA ASP A 155 2.91 16.87 9.98
C ASP A 155 1.64 17.75 9.97
N ILE A 156 1.09 17.98 11.16
CA ILE A 156 -0.15 18.75 11.31
C ILE A 156 -0.03 20.20 10.81
N ARG A 157 1.16 20.77 10.77
CA ARG A 157 1.37 22.15 10.29
C ARG A 157 1.17 22.25 8.79
N ASP A 158 1.41 21.17 8.05
CA ASP A 158 1.15 21.12 6.60
C ASP A 158 -0.34 21.06 6.30
N THR A 159 -1.17 20.58 7.26
CA THR A 159 -2.62 20.46 7.09
C THR A 159 -3.38 21.71 7.48
N LEU A 160 -2.87 22.46 8.45
CA LEU A 160 -3.53 23.62 9.03
C LEU A 160 -2.73 24.88 8.68
N ASP A 161 -3.09 25.54 7.59
CA ASP A 161 -2.64 26.92 7.36
C ASP A 161 -3.43 27.85 8.28
N PHE A 162 -2.96 27.98 9.53
CA PHE A 162 -3.58 28.82 10.56
C PHE A 162 -3.67 30.30 10.17
N SER A 163 -2.91 30.74 9.14
CA SER A 163 -2.91 32.11 8.68
C SER A 163 -4.05 32.46 7.72
N LYS A 164 -4.61 31.44 7.03
CA LYS A 164 -5.55 31.64 5.92
C LYS A 164 -6.96 31.08 6.14
N ASN A 165 -7.14 30.04 6.98
CA ASN A 165 -8.38 29.23 7.01
C ASN A 165 -8.79 28.76 8.41
N PHE A 166 -8.55 29.53 9.47
CA PHE A 166 -9.07 29.18 10.80
C PHE A 166 -10.52 29.65 10.94
N ASP A 167 -11.44 28.87 10.41
CA ASP A 167 -12.88 29.07 10.60
C ASP A 167 -13.47 27.98 11.53
N ILE A 168 -14.73 28.20 11.92
CA ILE A 168 -15.48 27.25 12.78
C ILE A 168 -15.63 25.88 12.13
N ALA A 169 -15.66 25.80 10.79
CA ALA A 169 -15.75 24.53 10.05
C ALA A 169 -14.46 23.73 10.19
N THR A 170 -13.30 24.36 10.04
CA THR A 170 -11.98 23.75 10.25
C THR A 170 -11.82 23.22 11.68
N LEU A 171 -12.30 23.97 12.70
CA LEU A 171 -12.27 23.49 14.08
C LEU A 171 -13.15 22.26 14.27
N LYS A 172 -14.35 22.22 13.67
CA LYS A 172 -15.22 21.03 13.69
C LYS A 172 -14.56 19.83 13.01
N ASP A 173 -13.88 20.03 11.88
CA ASP A 173 -13.16 18.99 11.17
C ASP A 173 -12.01 18.42 12.02
N VAL A 174 -11.22 19.26 12.70
CA VAL A 174 -10.16 18.82 13.63
C VAL A 174 -10.74 18.03 14.80
N LEU A 175 -11.85 18.47 15.39
CA LEU A 175 -12.53 17.73 16.45
C LEU A 175 -13.08 16.38 15.95
N ALA A 176 -13.52 16.30 14.69
CA ALA A 176 -14.01 15.07 14.07
C ALA A 176 -12.91 14.01 13.91
N LEU A 177 -11.63 14.37 13.83
CA LEU A 177 -10.49 13.43 13.73
C LEU A 177 -10.37 12.49 14.94
N ARG A 178 -11.09 12.76 16.04
CA ARG A 178 -11.06 11.94 17.26
C ARG A 178 -9.64 11.71 17.79
N MET A 179 -8.79 12.75 17.71
CA MET A 179 -7.40 12.68 18.17
C MET A 179 -7.34 12.17 19.63
N GLY A 180 -6.34 11.36 19.92
CA GLY A 180 -6.20 10.70 21.23
C GLY A 180 -6.95 9.39 21.39
N SER A 181 -7.79 8.98 20.42
CA SER A 181 -8.48 7.68 20.40
C SER A 181 -7.85 6.72 19.40
N THR A 182 -8.14 5.42 19.54
CA THR A 182 -7.71 4.38 18.63
C THR A 182 -8.87 3.86 17.77
N VAL A 183 -8.54 3.17 16.67
CA VAL A 183 -9.52 2.50 15.81
C VAL A 183 -10.34 1.50 16.64
N ALA A 184 -9.70 0.59 17.37
CA ALA A 184 -10.39 -0.40 18.19
C ALA A 184 -11.34 0.24 19.23
N ALA A 185 -10.94 1.35 19.85
CA ALA A 185 -11.79 2.07 20.80
C ALA A 185 -13.02 2.68 20.12
N GLN A 186 -12.89 3.21 18.90
CA GLN A 186 -14.03 3.78 18.17
C GLN A 186 -15.02 2.71 17.69
N ILE A 187 -14.53 1.53 17.32
CA ILE A 187 -15.36 0.39 16.90
C ILE A 187 -16.13 -0.15 18.10
N ARG A 188 -15.43 -0.50 19.19
CA ARG A 188 -16.05 -1.11 20.39
C ARG A 188 -16.98 -0.19 21.16
N LYS A 189 -16.89 1.13 20.93
CA LYS A 189 -17.88 2.09 21.43
C LYS A 189 -19.25 1.93 20.73
N ARG A 190 -19.28 1.33 19.53
CA ARG A 190 -20.46 1.26 18.66
C ARG A 190 -20.97 -0.16 18.49
N VAL A 191 -20.07 -1.09 18.35
CA VAL A 191 -20.35 -2.51 18.06
C VAL A 191 -19.95 -3.34 19.27
N SER A 192 -20.88 -4.13 19.80
CA SER A 192 -20.69 -4.98 20.98
C SER A 192 -20.32 -6.42 20.62
N ASP A 193 -20.72 -6.92 19.43
CA ASP A 193 -20.33 -8.26 18.98
C ASP A 193 -18.84 -8.27 18.59
N GLY A 194 -18.07 -9.16 19.22
CA GLY A 194 -16.63 -9.25 19.04
C GLY A 194 -16.20 -9.61 17.60
N ARG A 195 -16.99 -10.42 16.90
CA ARG A 195 -16.69 -10.85 15.52
C ARG A 195 -16.90 -9.71 14.55
N VAL A 196 -18.00 -8.97 14.68
CA VAL A 196 -18.26 -7.77 13.88
C VAL A 196 -17.21 -6.70 14.18
N ALA A 197 -16.81 -6.52 15.44
CA ALA A 197 -15.74 -5.60 15.80
C ALA A 197 -14.39 -6.01 15.17
N GLN A 198 -14.06 -7.30 15.17
CA GLN A 198 -12.84 -7.82 14.56
C GLN A 198 -12.83 -7.65 13.04
N MET A 199 -13.96 -7.88 12.36
CA MET A 199 -14.11 -7.59 10.93
C MET A 199 -13.83 -6.11 10.63
N LEU A 200 -14.34 -5.19 11.47
CA LEU A 200 -14.10 -3.76 11.30
C LEU A 200 -12.66 -3.35 11.65
N ASP A 201 -12.05 -3.95 12.67
CA ASP A 201 -10.65 -3.76 13.03
C ASP A 201 -9.71 -4.09 11.86
N HIS A 202 -10.12 -5.05 11.02
CA HIS A 202 -9.29 -5.56 9.93
C HIS A 202 -8.97 -4.50 8.86
N PHE A 203 -9.79 -3.47 8.69
CA PHE A 203 -9.48 -2.37 7.76
C PHE A 203 -8.11 -1.72 8.03
N VAL A 204 -7.64 -1.69 9.29
CA VAL A 204 -6.32 -1.13 9.63
C VAL A 204 -5.17 -2.03 9.18
N GLN A 205 -5.43 -3.30 8.89
CA GLN A 205 -4.41 -4.20 8.37
C GLN A 205 -3.96 -3.84 6.95
N TYR A 206 -4.74 -3.06 6.20
CA TYR A 206 -4.30 -2.46 4.94
C TYR A 206 -3.08 -1.54 5.09
N VAL A 207 -2.84 -1.03 6.29
CA VAL A 207 -1.66 -0.23 6.62
C VAL A 207 -0.69 -0.97 7.55
N GLY A 208 -0.91 -2.27 7.75
CA GLY A 208 -0.04 -3.16 8.51
C GLY A 208 0.19 -2.71 9.94
N SER A 209 -0.86 -2.30 10.65
CA SER A 209 -0.75 -1.75 12.00
C SER A 209 -1.85 -2.29 12.90
N SER A 210 -1.58 -2.33 14.22
CA SER A 210 -2.55 -2.77 15.21
C SER A 210 -3.70 -1.78 15.37
N PRO A 211 -4.98 -2.19 15.35
CA PRO A 211 -6.12 -1.32 15.62
C PRO A 211 -6.11 -0.75 17.04
N TYR A 212 -5.45 -1.43 17.97
CA TYR A 212 -5.30 -1.00 19.37
C TYR A 212 -4.28 0.14 19.54
N GLY A 213 -3.30 0.25 18.63
CA GLY A 213 -2.26 1.28 18.60
C GLY A 213 -2.50 2.40 17.58
N SER A 214 -3.35 2.18 16.59
CA SER A 214 -3.57 3.07 15.45
C SER A 214 -4.56 4.18 15.75
N PRO A 215 -4.33 5.42 15.25
CA PRO A 215 -5.21 6.56 15.52
C PRO A 215 -6.57 6.41 14.85
N ALA A 216 -7.62 6.93 15.48
CA ALA A 216 -9.01 6.82 15.05
C ALA A 216 -9.28 7.33 13.62
N VAL A 217 -8.47 8.26 13.09
CA VAL A 217 -8.61 8.75 11.71
C VAL A 217 -8.52 7.62 10.68
N LEU A 218 -7.83 6.51 11.00
CA LEU A 218 -7.73 5.34 10.10
C LEU A 218 -9.04 4.55 9.99
N CYS A 219 -10.07 4.84 10.80
CA CYS A 219 -11.43 4.33 10.53
C CYS A 219 -11.94 4.79 9.14
N SER A 220 -11.38 5.86 8.55
CA SER A 220 -11.69 6.33 7.20
C SER A 220 -11.46 5.27 6.11
N ILE A 221 -10.62 4.28 6.35
CA ILE A 221 -10.32 3.20 5.40
C ILE A 221 -11.57 2.37 5.09
N ALA A 222 -12.44 2.16 6.09
CA ALA A 222 -13.69 1.44 5.87
C ALA A 222 -14.57 2.13 4.81
N HIS A 223 -14.68 3.46 4.83
CA HIS A 223 -15.44 4.22 3.82
C HIS A 223 -14.86 4.06 2.42
N MET A 224 -13.53 4.09 2.28
CA MET A 224 -12.87 3.90 0.98
C MET A 224 -13.28 2.58 0.33
N GLN A 225 -13.44 1.53 1.12
CA GLN A 225 -13.84 0.23 0.61
C GLN A 225 -15.36 0.10 0.45
N THR A 226 -16.14 0.44 1.48
CA THR A 226 -17.59 0.24 1.45
C THR A 226 -18.29 1.17 0.46
N ASN A 227 -17.71 2.34 0.15
CA ASN A 227 -18.25 3.30 -0.82
C ASN A 227 -17.69 3.08 -2.24
N ASP A 228 -16.35 2.96 -2.37
CA ASP A 228 -15.69 2.87 -3.68
C ASP A 228 -15.59 1.42 -4.19
N GLY A 229 -15.87 0.44 -3.35
CA GLY A 229 -15.88 -0.98 -3.67
C GLY A 229 -14.51 -1.65 -3.63
N VAL A 230 -14.53 -2.98 -3.75
CA VAL A 230 -13.38 -3.84 -3.98
C VAL A 230 -13.38 -4.26 -5.44
N TRP A 231 -12.22 -4.17 -6.08
CA TRP A 231 -12.09 -4.40 -7.52
C TRP A 231 -10.97 -5.41 -7.80
N TYR A 232 -11.20 -6.23 -8.79
CA TYR A 232 -10.21 -7.12 -9.38
C TYR A 232 -9.88 -6.67 -10.80
N PRO A 233 -8.64 -6.31 -11.11
CA PRO A 233 -8.21 -6.07 -12.48
C PRO A 233 -8.05 -7.42 -13.18
N MET A 234 -8.75 -7.62 -14.30
CA MET A 234 -8.60 -8.83 -15.11
C MET A 234 -7.14 -8.95 -15.57
N GLY A 235 -6.61 -10.14 -15.44
CA GLY A 235 -5.16 -10.37 -15.60
C GLY A 235 -4.37 -10.25 -14.29
N GLY A 236 -5.05 -10.13 -13.14
CA GLY A 236 -4.46 -9.96 -11.79
C GLY A 236 -4.01 -8.54 -11.51
N THR A 237 -3.54 -8.29 -10.31
CA THR A 237 -3.07 -6.95 -9.92
C THR A 237 -1.82 -6.51 -10.69
N ARG A 238 -1.11 -7.44 -11.32
CA ARG A 238 -0.01 -7.15 -12.27
C ARG A 238 -0.47 -6.36 -13.49
N ALA A 239 -1.76 -6.41 -13.86
CA ALA A 239 -2.30 -5.61 -14.94
C ALA A 239 -2.13 -4.10 -14.70
N VAL A 240 -2.22 -3.65 -13.43
CA VAL A 240 -2.09 -2.23 -13.09
C VAL A 240 -0.71 -1.66 -13.44
N PRO A 241 0.43 -2.21 -12.98
CA PRO A 241 1.73 -1.69 -13.40
C PRO A 241 1.99 -1.87 -14.90
N ARG A 242 1.46 -2.91 -15.56
CA ARG A 242 1.55 -3.06 -17.02
C ARG A 242 0.88 -1.90 -17.75
N ALA A 243 -0.33 -1.53 -17.33
CA ALA A 243 -1.06 -0.41 -17.93
C ALA A 243 -0.35 0.93 -17.69
N LEU A 244 0.23 1.15 -16.51
CA LEU A 244 1.03 2.34 -16.22
C LEU A 244 2.35 2.37 -17.01
N GLU A 245 3.01 1.24 -17.19
CA GLU A 245 4.21 1.12 -18.02
C GLU A 245 3.90 1.47 -19.48
N GLU A 246 2.81 0.91 -20.02
CA GLU A 246 2.37 1.20 -21.40
C GLU A 246 2.06 2.69 -21.56
N LEU A 247 1.32 3.28 -20.61
CA LEU A 247 1.06 4.72 -20.60
C LEU A 247 2.35 5.53 -20.58
N ALA A 248 3.26 5.23 -19.65
CA ALA A 248 4.53 5.96 -19.50
C ALA A 248 5.41 5.85 -20.74
N ARG A 249 5.50 4.66 -21.37
CA ARG A 249 6.22 4.46 -22.64
C ARG A 249 5.62 5.29 -23.77
N SER A 250 4.29 5.36 -23.86
CA SER A 250 3.60 6.18 -24.87
C SER A 250 3.86 7.67 -24.69
N LEU A 251 4.25 8.11 -23.50
CA LEU A 251 4.62 9.49 -23.15
C LEU A 251 6.13 9.75 -23.24
N GLY A 252 6.93 8.78 -23.69
CA GLY A 252 8.37 8.94 -23.91
C GLY A 252 9.25 8.74 -22.66
N VAL A 253 8.73 8.14 -21.58
CA VAL A 253 9.55 7.79 -20.41
C VAL A 253 10.60 6.75 -20.78
N GLN A 254 11.86 7.01 -20.40
CA GLN A 254 12.97 6.07 -20.57
C GLN A 254 13.07 5.13 -19.38
N PHE A 255 13.11 3.81 -19.61
CA PHE A 255 13.19 2.78 -18.58
C PHE A 255 14.52 2.03 -18.68
N HIS A 256 15.19 1.88 -17.54
CA HIS A 256 16.38 1.05 -17.36
C HIS A 256 16.09 0.03 -16.26
N THR A 257 15.74 -1.20 -16.66
CA THR A 257 15.58 -2.35 -15.75
C THR A 257 16.90 -3.09 -15.57
N GLY A 258 17.06 -3.82 -14.46
CA GLY A 258 18.32 -4.47 -14.10
C GLY A 258 19.42 -3.49 -13.67
N VAL A 259 19.07 -2.20 -13.43
CA VAL A 259 20.04 -1.14 -13.10
C VAL A 259 19.75 -0.59 -11.71
N SER A 260 20.73 -0.65 -10.81
CA SER A 260 20.64 -0.09 -9.47
C SER A 260 21.22 1.32 -9.39
N VAL A 261 20.56 2.18 -8.62
CA VAL A 261 21.13 3.46 -8.19
C VAL A 261 21.86 3.23 -6.86
N ASN A 262 23.13 3.61 -6.81
CA ASN A 262 24.00 3.46 -5.65
C ASN A 262 24.01 4.71 -4.75
N ARG A 263 23.85 5.89 -5.34
CA ARG A 263 23.90 7.14 -4.60
C ARG A 263 23.14 8.25 -5.28
N ILE A 264 22.53 9.12 -4.47
CA ILE A 264 21.99 10.42 -4.92
C ILE A 264 23.11 11.46 -4.75
N LEU A 265 23.49 12.10 -5.83
CA LEU A 265 24.49 13.14 -5.84
C LEU A 265 23.92 14.45 -5.33
N THR A 266 24.71 15.17 -4.54
CA THR A 266 24.31 16.45 -3.97
C THR A 266 25.28 17.56 -4.33
N GLU A 267 24.75 18.71 -4.68
CA GLU A 267 25.51 19.89 -5.05
C GLU A 267 24.79 21.13 -4.49
N GLY A 268 25.48 21.95 -3.72
CA GLY A 268 24.88 23.14 -3.09
C GLY A 268 23.69 22.81 -2.17
N GLY A 269 23.68 21.67 -1.47
CA GLY A 269 22.57 21.25 -0.59
C GLY A 269 21.34 20.74 -1.34
N ARG A 270 21.50 20.36 -2.61
CA ARG A 270 20.43 19.90 -3.49
C ARG A 270 20.81 18.60 -4.19
N ALA A 271 19.81 17.74 -4.45
CA ALA A 271 19.96 16.60 -5.34
C ALA A 271 20.21 17.09 -6.76
N SER A 272 21.32 16.65 -7.38
CA SER A 272 21.82 17.10 -8.68
C SER A 272 21.98 15.95 -9.69
N GLY A 273 21.78 14.70 -9.26
CA GLY A 273 21.94 13.53 -10.10
C GLY A 273 21.99 12.24 -9.30
N VAL A 274 22.32 11.17 -9.98
CA VAL A 274 22.51 9.83 -9.39
C VAL A 274 23.80 9.21 -9.90
N GLU A 275 24.36 8.30 -9.11
CA GLU A 275 25.42 7.38 -9.49
C GLU A 275 24.82 5.98 -9.59
N LEU A 276 24.96 5.34 -10.74
CA LEU A 276 24.49 3.99 -11.00
C LEU A 276 25.48 2.94 -10.48
N ASP A 277 25.09 1.70 -10.42
CA ASP A 277 25.94 0.57 -10.03
C ASP A 277 27.11 0.32 -10.99
N SER A 278 26.98 0.75 -12.24
CA SER A 278 28.07 0.78 -13.23
C SER A 278 29.16 1.84 -12.94
N GLY A 279 28.91 2.77 -12.01
CA GLY A 279 29.73 3.97 -11.77
C GLY A 279 29.36 5.15 -12.68
N GLU A 280 28.42 5.00 -13.58
CA GLU A 280 27.91 6.09 -14.43
C GLU A 280 27.25 7.17 -13.58
N ILE A 281 27.53 8.44 -13.90
CA ILE A 281 26.92 9.61 -13.28
C ILE A 281 25.91 10.22 -14.23
N VAL A 282 24.65 10.30 -13.79
CA VAL A 282 23.58 10.94 -14.54
C VAL A 282 23.15 12.23 -13.84
N ARG A 283 23.25 13.38 -14.56
CA ARG A 283 22.80 14.68 -14.06
C ARG A 283 21.29 14.84 -14.22
N LEU A 284 20.63 15.40 -13.21
CA LEU A 284 19.16 15.47 -13.11
C LEU A 284 18.70 16.83 -12.60
N SER A 285 17.51 17.25 -13.04
CA SER A 285 16.83 18.44 -12.52
C SER A 285 16.21 18.21 -11.15
N ALA A 286 15.75 16.98 -10.89
CA ALA A 286 15.13 16.51 -9.65
C ALA A 286 15.24 14.98 -9.55
N VAL A 287 15.13 14.43 -8.34
CA VAL A 287 15.13 12.99 -8.07
C VAL A 287 13.88 12.61 -7.28
N VAL A 288 13.10 11.65 -7.81
CA VAL A 288 12.00 11.01 -7.10
C VAL A 288 12.46 9.61 -6.68
N SER A 289 12.48 9.33 -5.37
CA SER A 289 12.76 7.99 -4.85
C SER A 289 11.47 7.27 -4.48
N ASN A 290 11.21 6.17 -5.16
CA ASN A 290 10.14 5.21 -4.81
C ASN A 290 10.66 4.02 -3.99
N MET A 291 11.91 4.07 -3.55
CA MET A 291 12.48 3.16 -2.58
C MET A 291 11.91 3.48 -1.18
N ASP A 292 11.98 2.54 -0.24
CA ASP A 292 11.64 2.80 1.16
C ASP A 292 12.31 4.09 1.66
N SER A 293 11.52 5.00 2.27
CA SER A 293 12.00 6.34 2.62
C SER A 293 13.18 6.31 3.60
N VAL A 294 13.16 5.41 4.59
CA VAL A 294 14.25 5.26 5.56
C VAL A 294 15.51 4.75 4.86
N ARG A 295 15.36 3.76 3.98
CA ARG A 295 16.48 3.20 3.21
C ARG A 295 17.01 4.19 2.18
N THR A 296 16.14 4.99 1.54
CA THR A 296 16.57 6.08 0.65
C THR A 296 17.58 6.99 1.35
N TYR A 297 17.24 7.46 2.56
CA TYR A 297 18.14 8.32 3.30
C TYR A 297 19.41 7.61 3.79
N LYS A 298 19.28 6.39 4.29
CA LYS A 298 20.42 5.63 4.83
C LYS A 298 21.40 5.16 3.76
N GLU A 299 20.89 4.70 2.62
CA GLU A 299 21.69 4.02 1.60
C GLU A 299 22.07 4.94 0.45
N LEU A 300 21.20 5.87 0.03
CA LEU A 300 21.42 6.67 -1.16
C LEU A 300 21.82 8.12 -0.86
N VAL A 301 21.41 8.70 0.28
CA VAL A 301 21.66 10.11 0.61
C VAL A 301 22.83 10.25 1.58
N GLY A 302 22.73 9.64 2.77
CA GLY A 302 23.76 9.75 3.82
C GLY A 302 23.93 11.14 4.43
N GLY A 303 25.00 11.31 5.20
CA GLY A 303 25.46 12.61 5.70
C GLY A 303 24.52 13.31 6.69
N ALA A 304 24.47 14.65 6.61
CA ALA A 304 23.67 15.47 7.51
C ALA A 304 22.15 15.32 7.26
N ALA A 305 21.74 15.15 6.01
CA ALA A 305 20.35 14.97 5.63
C ALA A 305 19.79 13.66 6.18
N GLU A 306 20.53 12.56 6.09
CA GLU A 306 20.16 11.28 6.70
C GLU A 306 19.98 11.41 8.21
N LYS A 307 20.96 12.02 8.91
CA LYS A 307 20.90 12.21 10.37
C LYS A 307 19.68 13.05 10.80
N SER A 308 19.33 14.07 10.03
CA SER A 308 18.15 14.90 10.28
C SER A 308 16.86 14.13 10.08
N PHE A 309 16.74 13.41 8.97
CA PHE A 309 15.58 12.55 8.66
C PHE A 309 15.41 11.47 9.74
N SER A 310 16.47 10.72 10.06
CA SER A 310 16.43 9.61 11.04
C SER A 310 16.01 10.06 12.44
N ARG A 311 16.35 11.30 12.87
CA ARG A 311 15.87 11.86 14.14
C ARG A 311 14.36 12.10 14.16
N ARG A 312 13.78 12.58 13.04
CA ARG A 312 12.33 12.83 12.94
C ARG A 312 11.52 11.55 12.80
N TRP A 313 12.05 10.59 12.06
CA TRP A 313 11.35 9.35 11.68
C TRP A 313 11.85 8.12 12.45
N LYS A 314 12.21 8.31 13.73
CA LYS A 314 12.57 7.22 14.64
C LYS A 314 11.29 6.47 15.07
N ARG A 315 10.74 5.67 14.16
CA ARG A 315 9.55 4.82 14.40
C ARG A 315 9.86 3.38 14.04
N GLU A 316 9.10 2.46 14.65
CA GLU A 316 9.21 1.04 14.29
C GLU A 316 8.68 0.77 12.88
N PRO A 317 9.22 -0.23 12.17
CA PRO A 317 8.64 -0.73 10.94
C PRO A 317 7.24 -1.29 11.18
N ALA A 318 6.39 -1.26 10.15
CA ALA A 318 5.13 -1.98 10.13
C ALA A 318 5.38 -3.50 10.08
N CYS A 319 4.33 -4.31 10.20
CA CYS A 319 4.46 -5.75 10.10
C CYS A 319 4.98 -6.19 8.71
N SER A 320 5.51 -7.39 8.70
CA SER A 320 5.84 -8.18 7.53
C SER A 320 4.73 -9.22 7.27
N GLY A 321 5.04 -10.27 6.52
CA GLY A 321 4.13 -11.38 6.29
C GLY A 321 4.85 -12.63 5.80
N VAL A 322 4.19 -13.77 6.01
CA VAL A 322 4.46 -15.02 5.29
C VAL A 322 3.35 -15.19 4.26
N VAL A 323 3.72 -15.44 3.02
CA VAL A 323 2.78 -15.66 1.93
C VAL A 323 2.97 -17.06 1.37
N LEU A 324 1.89 -17.85 1.33
CA LEU A 324 1.85 -19.13 0.63
C LEU A 324 1.11 -18.94 -0.70
N TYR A 325 1.73 -19.33 -1.78
CA TYR A 325 1.15 -19.43 -3.12
C TYR A 325 0.90 -20.90 -3.40
N LEU A 326 -0.36 -21.30 -3.42
CA LEU A 326 -0.77 -22.71 -3.49
C LEU A 326 -1.58 -22.95 -4.76
N GLY A 327 -0.99 -23.65 -5.74
CA GLY A 327 -1.72 -24.12 -6.91
C GLY A 327 -2.47 -25.41 -6.56
N LEU A 328 -3.81 -25.34 -6.58
CA LEU A 328 -4.68 -26.43 -6.19
C LEU A 328 -5.28 -27.10 -7.44
N ASP A 329 -5.35 -28.45 -7.44
CA ASP A 329 -6.00 -29.20 -8.53
C ASP A 329 -7.53 -29.06 -8.53
N ARG A 330 -8.12 -28.61 -7.42
CA ARG A 330 -9.56 -28.39 -7.27
C ARG A 330 -9.83 -27.19 -6.36
N ALA A 331 -10.63 -26.25 -6.82
CA ALA A 331 -11.08 -25.10 -6.05
C ALA A 331 -12.01 -25.50 -4.88
N TYR A 332 -12.13 -24.61 -3.90
CA TYR A 332 -13.14 -24.69 -2.82
C TYR A 332 -14.32 -23.80 -3.16
N GLU A 333 -15.50 -24.41 -3.39
CA GLU A 333 -16.68 -23.66 -3.82
C GLU A 333 -17.22 -22.69 -2.77
N HIS A 334 -16.96 -22.95 -1.49
CA HIS A 334 -17.44 -22.11 -0.39
C HIS A 334 -16.57 -20.88 -0.11
N LEU A 335 -15.40 -20.75 -0.75
CA LEU A 335 -14.60 -19.52 -0.68
C LEU A 335 -15.20 -18.44 -1.59
N ALA A 336 -15.08 -17.18 -1.17
CA ALA A 336 -15.30 -16.01 -2.00
C ALA A 336 -14.01 -15.68 -2.79
N HIS A 337 -13.97 -14.53 -3.46
CA HIS A 337 -12.70 -14.07 -4.06
C HIS A 337 -11.70 -13.64 -2.99
N HIS A 338 -12.19 -12.98 -1.94
CA HIS A 338 -11.39 -12.59 -0.77
C HIS A 338 -12.02 -13.15 0.49
N ASP A 339 -11.21 -13.84 1.28
CA ASP A 339 -11.65 -14.48 2.51
C ASP A 339 -10.70 -14.12 3.65
N PHE A 340 -11.27 -13.97 4.86
CA PHE A 340 -10.50 -13.78 6.09
C PHE A 340 -10.87 -14.87 7.08
N VAL A 341 -9.86 -15.60 7.54
CA VAL A 341 -9.98 -16.61 8.58
C VAL A 341 -9.40 -16.01 9.85
N PHE A 342 -10.27 -15.49 10.71
CA PHE A 342 -9.87 -14.66 11.83
C PHE A 342 -9.24 -15.45 12.98
N SER A 343 -8.27 -14.83 13.65
CA SER A 343 -7.75 -15.32 14.94
C SER A 343 -8.84 -15.34 16.02
N ARG A 344 -8.68 -16.19 17.02
CA ARG A 344 -9.57 -16.22 18.19
C ARG A 344 -9.42 -14.99 19.07
N ASP A 345 -8.19 -14.49 19.17
CA ASP A 345 -7.83 -13.32 19.96
C ASP A 345 -7.01 -12.33 19.14
N PRO A 346 -7.65 -11.30 18.58
CA PRO A 346 -6.95 -10.31 17.77
C PRO A 346 -5.97 -9.44 18.56
N GLU A 347 -6.16 -9.26 19.87
CA GLU A 347 -5.23 -8.49 20.70
C GLU A 347 -3.94 -9.27 20.91
N GLU A 348 -4.06 -10.58 21.25
CA GLU A 348 -2.92 -11.48 21.35
C GLU A 348 -2.13 -11.59 20.03
N GLU A 349 -2.82 -11.65 18.89
CA GLU A 349 -2.17 -11.65 17.57
C GLU A 349 -1.26 -10.43 17.38
N PHE A 350 -1.77 -9.22 17.65
CA PHE A 350 -0.98 -8.00 17.51
C PHE A 350 0.09 -7.86 18.59
N ASP A 351 -0.14 -8.37 19.80
CA ASP A 351 0.86 -8.40 20.87
C ASP A 351 2.02 -9.33 20.53
N ALA A 352 1.75 -10.50 19.91
CA ALA A 352 2.80 -11.36 19.38
C ALA A 352 3.64 -10.61 18.35
N ILE A 353 3.00 -10.00 17.36
CA ILE A 353 3.68 -9.33 16.25
C ILE A 353 4.52 -8.14 16.72
N TYR A 354 3.94 -7.22 17.50
CA TYR A 354 4.57 -5.94 17.79
C TYR A 354 5.30 -5.89 19.13
N LYS A 355 4.74 -6.48 20.19
CA LYS A 355 5.36 -6.44 21.52
C LYS A 355 6.45 -7.52 21.67
N ARG A 356 6.12 -8.79 21.34
CA ARG A 356 7.08 -9.88 21.48
C ARG A 356 8.00 -10.04 20.28
N GLY A 357 7.53 -9.67 19.09
CA GLY A 357 8.25 -9.89 17.84
C GLY A 357 8.28 -11.35 17.44
N GLU A 358 7.16 -12.04 17.60
CA GLU A 358 6.97 -13.46 17.29
C GLU A 358 5.82 -13.64 16.31
N PRO A 359 5.85 -14.65 15.42
CA PRO A 359 4.69 -15.03 14.64
C PRO A 359 3.52 -15.38 15.57
N ALA A 360 2.31 -14.91 15.24
CA ALA A 360 1.14 -15.17 16.07
C ALA A 360 0.83 -16.68 16.13
N PRO A 361 0.55 -17.25 17.32
CA PRO A 361 0.27 -18.68 17.46
C PRO A 361 -1.06 -19.10 16.83
N ASP A 362 -2.02 -18.17 16.68
CA ASP A 362 -3.29 -18.35 15.99
C ASP A 362 -3.52 -17.14 15.08
N PRO A 363 -2.90 -17.11 13.87
CA PRO A 363 -2.92 -15.92 13.02
C PRO A 363 -4.26 -15.75 12.31
N THR A 364 -4.61 -14.51 12.01
CA THR A 364 -5.58 -14.20 10.97
C THR A 364 -4.95 -14.51 9.61
N CYS A 365 -5.61 -15.36 8.82
CA CYS A 365 -5.20 -15.67 7.45
C CYS A 365 -6.08 -14.93 6.46
N TYR A 366 -5.45 -14.17 5.56
CA TYR A 366 -6.12 -13.61 4.40
C TYR A 366 -5.92 -14.55 3.21
N LEU A 367 -7.02 -14.86 2.50
CA LEU A 367 -6.99 -15.67 1.29
C LEU A 367 -7.49 -14.85 0.10
N ALA A 368 -6.88 -15.09 -1.07
CA ALA A 368 -7.47 -14.70 -2.34
C ALA A 368 -7.61 -15.95 -3.23
N ALA A 369 -8.83 -16.18 -3.71
CA ALA A 369 -9.21 -17.28 -4.58
C ALA A 369 -9.69 -16.72 -5.94
N PRO A 370 -8.74 -16.25 -6.79
CA PRO A 370 -9.06 -15.49 -8.00
C PRO A 370 -9.76 -16.30 -9.09
N ALA A 371 -9.67 -17.64 -9.09
CA ALA A 371 -10.40 -18.48 -10.06
C ALA A 371 -11.92 -18.29 -9.99
N ARG A 372 -12.44 -17.78 -8.86
CA ARG A 372 -13.86 -17.38 -8.72
C ARG A 372 -14.27 -16.27 -9.71
N THR A 373 -13.35 -15.40 -10.07
CA THR A 373 -13.60 -14.25 -10.96
C THR A 373 -12.94 -14.45 -12.32
N GLU A 374 -11.78 -15.09 -12.36
CA GLU A 374 -10.97 -15.35 -13.55
C GLU A 374 -10.52 -16.81 -13.59
N PRO A 375 -11.35 -17.74 -14.08
CA PRO A 375 -11.02 -19.18 -14.07
C PRO A 375 -9.71 -19.55 -14.74
N GLY A 376 -9.22 -18.72 -15.68
CA GLY A 376 -7.95 -18.92 -16.39
C GLY A 376 -6.68 -18.73 -15.55
N VAL A 377 -6.78 -18.39 -14.25
CA VAL A 377 -5.60 -18.27 -13.37
C VAL A 377 -5.03 -19.63 -12.96
N ALA A 378 -5.77 -20.73 -13.19
CA ALA A 378 -5.38 -22.09 -12.85
C ALA A 378 -5.81 -23.08 -13.95
N PRO A 379 -5.30 -24.30 -13.96
CA PRO A 379 -5.83 -25.38 -14.78
C PRO A 379 -7.33 -25.60 -14.52
N PRO A 380 -8.09 -26.16 -15.47
CA PRO A 380 -9.54 -26.31 -15.36
C PRO A 380 -9.99 -26.98 -14.05
N GLY A 381 -10.85 -26.29 -13.30
CA GLY A 381 -11.36 -26.72 -11.99
C GLY A 381 -10.41 -26.46 -10.81
N GLY A 382 -9.19 -26.00 -11.07
CA GLY A 382 -8.19 -25.66 -10.06
C GLY A 382 -8.35 -24.25 -9.46
N GLU A 383 -7.44 -23.90 -8.56
CA GLU A 383 -7.35 -22.57 -7.93
C GLU A 383 -5.89 -22.16 -7.76
N ALA A 384 -5.61 -20.87 -7.94
CA ALA A 384 -4.34 -20.25 -7.57
C ALA A 384 -4.51 -19.54 -6.21
N LEU A 385 -4.60 -20.33 -5.14
CA LEU A 385 -4.89 -19.82 -3.82
C LEU A 385 -3.69 -19.05 -3.24
N TYR A 386 -3.93 -17.79 -2.91
CA TYR A 386 -2.99 -16.94 -2.19
C TYR A 386 -3.36 -16.92 -0.71
N VAL A 387 -2.40 -17.15 0.18
CA VAL A 387 -2.60 -17.09 1.63
C VAL A 387 -1.55 -16.18 2.25
N LEU A 388 -2.00 -15.10 2.90
CA LEU A 388 -1.12 -14.17 3.64
C LEU A 388 -1.45 -14.22 5.13
N VAL A 389 -0.41 -14.33 5.95
CA VAL A 389 -0.48 -14.06 7.38
C VAL A 389 0.50 -12.96 7.75
N HIS A 390 0.06 -12.02 8.59
CA HIS A 390 0.96 -11.00 9.11
C HIS A 390 1.94 -11.58 10.13
N THR A 391 3.18 -11.13 10.07
CA THR A 391 4.26 -11.52 10.95
C THR A 391 5.04 -10.29 11.41
N PRO A 392 5.88 -10.40 12.45
CA PRO A 392 6.79 -9.32 12.79
C PRO A 392 7.69 -8.96 11.61
N TYR A 393 8.11 -7.69 11.54
CA TYR A 393 9.26 -7.31 10.72
C TYR A 393 10.52 -8.02 11.22
N LEU A 394 11.54 -8.15 10.36
CA LEU A 394 12.78 -8.84 10.69
C LEU A 394 13.45 -8.26 11.93
N ARG A 395 13.71 -9.11 12.91
CA ARG A 395 14.50 -8.83 14.10
C ARG A 395 15.77 -9.69 14.10
N PRO A 396 16.84 -9.31 14.83
CA PRO A 396 18.14 -10.00 14.77
C PRO A 396 18.10 -11.50 15.12
N HIS A 397 17.09 -11.94 15.89
CA HIS A 397 16.93 -13.33 16.31
C HIS A 397 16.07 -14.17 15.35
N HIS A 398 15.52 -13.58 14.30
CA HIS A 398 14.69 -14.33 13.34
C HIS A 398 15.56 -15.15 12.38
N ASP A 399 15.28 -16.45 12.32
CA ASP A 399 15.81 -17.39 11.32
C ASP A 399 14.61 -18.06 10.61
N TRP A 400 14.15 -17.41 9.54
CA TRP A 400 12.97 -17.90 8.82
C TRP A 400 13.19 -19.26 8.13
N SER A 401 14.43 -19.68 7.88
CA SER A 401 14.71 -21.02 7.36
C SER A 401 14.33 -22.12 8.37
N LYS A 402 14.44 -21.82 9.67
CA LYS A 402 14.04 -22.72 10.77
C LYS A 402 12.60 -22.52 11.22
N MET A 403 12.11 -21.31 11.20
CA MET A 403 10.76 -20.97 11.70
C MET A 403 9.66 -21.38 10.72
N LEU A 404 9.89 -21.25 9.41
CA LEU A 404 8.88 -21.47 8.38
C LEU A 404 8.21 -22.83 8.41
N PRO A 405 8.90 -23.98 8.54
CA PRO A 405 8.23 -25.29 8.51
C PRO A 405 7.16 -25.46 9.58
N GLY A 406 7.46 -25.00 10.81
CA GLY A 406 6.50 -25.02 11.92
C GLY A 406 5.36 -24.05 11.72
N TYR A 407 5.67 -22.83 11.25
CA TYR A 407 4.65 -21.81 11.04
C TYR A 407 3.72 -22.13 9.85
N ARG A 408 4.25 -22.72 8.78
CA ARG A 408 3.43 -23.26 7.68
C ARG A 408 2.40 -24.25 8.21
N ARG A 409 2.80 -25.17 9.10
CA ARG A 409 1.88 -26.11 9.74
C ARG A 409 0.78 -25.38 10.50
N THR A 410 1.13 -24.40 11.33
CA THR A 410 0.18 -23.57 12.07
C THR A 410 -0.85 -22.92 11.14
N ILE A 411 -0.42 -22.39 9.98
CA ILE A 411 -1.30 -21.78 8.98
C ILE A 411 -2.27 -22.81 8.39
N LEU A 412 -1.75 -23.98 7.94
CA LEU A 412 -2.59 -25.01 7.34
C LEU A 412 -3.60 -25.59 8.34
N ASP A 413 -3.17 -25.83 9.60
CA ASP A 413 -4.05 -26.32 10.67
C ASP A 413 -5.15 -25.27 10.99
N LYS A 414 -4.83 -23.96 10.94
CA LYS A 414 -5.82 -22.89 11.09
C LYS A 414 -6.86 -22.92 9.97
N LEU A 415 -6.41 -23.01 8.72
CA LEU A 415 -7.29 -23.05 7.56
C LEU A 415 -8.19 -24.28 7.55
N ALA A 416 -7.65 -25.45 7.91
CA ALA A 416 -8.44 -26.68 8.07
C ALA A 416 -9.53 -26.51 9.12
N ARG A 417 -9.15 -26.08 10.32
CA ARG A 417 -10.06 -26.00 11.47
C ARG A 417 -11.15 -24.95 11.31
N THR A 418 -10.81 -23.76 10.79
CA THR A 418 -11.70 -22.59 10.86
C THR A 418 -12.37 -22.28 9.51
N ALA A 419 -11.73 -22.64 8.38
CA ALA A 419 -12.26 -22.36 7.06
C ALA A 419 -12.71 -23.60 6.29
N GLY A 420 -12.66 -24.79 6.90
CA GLY A 420 -13.12 -26.05 6.27
C GLY A 420 -12.22 -26.49 5.12
N LEU A 421 -10.90 -26.25 5.22
CA LEU A 421 -9.92 -26.65 4.20
C LEU A 421 -9.10 -27.88 4.67
N GLU A 422 -9.77 -28.91 5.20
CA GLU A 422 -9.13 -30.07 5.83
C GLU A 422 -8.24 -30.87 4.87
N ASP A 423 -8.59 -30.91 3.59
CA ASP A 423 -7.84 -31.64 2.56
C ASP A 423 -6.89 -30.73 1.74
N LEU A 424 -6.61 -29.50 2.22
CA LEU A 424 -5.82 -28.49 1.50
C LEU A 424 -4.45 -29.04 1.06
N GLU A 425 -3.72 -29.69 1.96
CA GLU A 425 -2.37 -30.17 1.67
C GLU A 425 -2.38 -31.22 0.54
N SER A 426 -3.42 -32.05 0.45
CA SER A 426 -3.56 -33.06 -0.61
C SER A 426 -3.91 -32.48 -1.98
N ARG A 427 -4.47 -31.28 -2.02
CA ARG A 427 -4.82 -30.56 -3.27
C ARG A 427 -3.67 -29.79 -3.87
N ILE A 428 -2.61 -29.50 -3.11
CA ILE A 428 -1.47 -28.70 -3.58
C ILE A 428 -0.70 -29.43 -4.67
N ARG A 429 -0.53 -28.78 -5.82
CA ARG A 429 0.29 -29.25 -6.96
C ARG A 429 1.52 -28.38 -7.16
N VAL A 430 1.40 -27.10 -6.86
CA VAL A 430 2.47 -26.12 -6.94
C VAL A 430 2.47 -25.30 -5.65
N GLU A 431 3.64 -25.10 -5.08
CA GLU A 431 3.80 -24.28 -3.88
C GLU A 431 5.02 -23.38 -3.99
N ARG A 432 4.84 -22.12 -3.58
CA ARG A 432 5.92 -21.18 -3.32
C ARG A 432 5.61 -20.41 -2.05
N VAL A 433 6.66 -20.05 -1.31
CA VAL A 433 6.52 -19.24 -0.10
C VAL A 433 7.39 -18.00 -0.21
N LEU A 434 6.88 -16.88 0.29
CA LEU A 434 7.69 -15.70 0.63
C LEU A 434 7.69 -15.51 2.14
N THR A 435 8.88 -15.37 2.69
CA THR A 435 9.13 -15.01 4.10
C THR A 435 9.44 -13.52 4.25
N PRO A 436 9.45 -12.97 5.47
CA PRO A 436 9.97 -11.63 5.71
C PRO A 436 11.38 -11.38 5.18
N GLN A 437 12.23 -12.43 5.17
CA GLN A 437 13.58 -12.34 4.60
C GLN A 437 13.52 -12.16 3.08
N ASP A 438 12.72 -12.98 2.39
CA ASP A 438 12.54 -12.86 0.93
C ASP A 438 11.96 -11.48 0.54
N ILE A 439 11.02 -10.96 1.33
CA ILE A 439 10.44 -9.64 1.13
C ILE A 439 11.50 -8.54 1.28
N HIS A 440 12.35 -8.64 2.31
CA HIS A 440 13.45 -7.72 2.54
C HIS A 440 14.42 -7.68 1.35
N ASP A 441 14.88 -8.84 0.92
CA ASP A 441 15.91 -8.98 -0.12
C ASP A 441 15.38 -8.61 -1.51
N ARG A 442 14.16 -9.09 -1.82
CA ARG A 442 13.53 -8.89 -3.13
C ARG A 442 13.12 -7.43 -3.37
N TYR A 443 12.55 -6.77 -2.37
CA TYR A 443 11.94 -5.45 -2.53
C TYR A 443 12.72 -4.29 -1.88
N ARG A 444 13.83 -4.58 -1.22
CA ARG A 444 14.62 -3.57 -0.48
C ARG A 444 13.76 -2.71 0.47
N VAL A 445 12.84 -3.33 1.20
CA VAL A 445 12.03 -2.66 2.22
C VAL A 445 12.70 -2.74 3.60
N LEU A 446 12.43 -1.76 4.46
CA LEU A 446 13.02 -1.68 5.79
C LEU A 446 12.66 -2.91 6.63
N ASN A 447 13.64 -3.72 7.00
CA ASN A 447 13.48 -4.92 7.84
C ASN A 447 12.34 -5.87 7.37
N GLY A 448 12.12 -5.99 6.07
CA GLY A 448 11.06 -6.81 5.52
C GLY A 448 9.63 -6.27 5.72
N ALA A 449 9.47 -5.05 6.26
CA ALA A 449 8.15 -4.44 6.46
C ALA A 449 7.42 -4.20 5.14
N ILE A 450 6.21 -4.75 5.01
CA ILE A 450 5.42 -4.61 3.78
C ILE A 450 4.88 -3.19 3.61
N TYR A 451 4.62 -2.48 4.73
CA TYR A 451 3.85 -1.24 4.78
C TYR A 451 4.68 -0.02 5.24
N GLY A 452 6.00 -0.10 5.21
CA GLY A 452 6.90 0.97 5.66
C GLY A 452 6.92 1.13 7.19
N LEU A 453 6.81 2.35 7.71
CA LEU A 453 6.74 2.60 9.15
C LEU A 453 5.33 2.32 9.69
N ALA A 454 5.24 1.75 10.90
CA ALA A 454 3.96 1.48 11.57
C ALA A 454 3.16 2.77 11.78
N SER A 455 1.82 2.64 11.71
CA SER A 455 0.88 3.75 11.95
C SER A 455 0.42 3.80 13.41
N HIS A 456 1.30 3.44 14.34
CA HIS A 456 1.03 3.49 15.76
C HIS A 456 1.21 4.91 16.32
N GLY A 457 0.41 5.24 17.35
CA GLY A 457 0.42 6.53 18.02
C GLY A 457 -0.87 7.31 17.78
N ARG A 458 -1.63 7.52 18.88
CA ARG A 458 -3.00 8.07 18.88
C ARG A 458 -3.13 9.46 18.26
N MET A 459 -2.05 10.24 18.23
CA MET A 459 -2.04 11.61 17.71
C MET A 459 -1.45 11.71 16.30
N PHE A 460 -0.29 11.08 16.07
CA PHE A 460 0.52 11.33 14.87
C PHE A 460 0.86 10.06 14.09
N GLY A 461 0.31 8.88 14.47
CA GLY A 461 0.61 7.60 13.82
C GLY A 461 0.25 7.54 12.35
N ALA A 462 -0.75 8.28 11.91
CA ALA A 462 -1.16 8.31 10.51
C ALA A 462 -0.16 9.03 9.57
N PHE A 463 0.67 9.93 10.09
CA PHE A 463 1.65 10.65 9.26
C PHE A 463 2.79 9.75 8.81
N LYS A 464 3.22 9.96 7.59
CA LYS A 464 4.38 9.31 6.94
C LYS A 464 5.36 10.40 6.46
N PRO A 465 6.61 10.05 6.10
CA PRO A 465 7.51 10.99 5.44
C PRO A 465 6.84 11.68 4.27
N GLY A 466 6.91 13.02 4.24
CA GLY A 466 6.31 13.84 3.19
C GLY A 466 6.93 13.57 1.82
N ASN A 467 6.16 13.84 0.77
CA ASN A 467 6.65 13.60 -0.61
C ASN A 467 7.74 14.59 -1.04
N ARG A 468 7.77 15.81 -0.49
CA ARG A 468 8.88 16.75 -0.67
C ARG A 468 9.86 16.63 0.49
N SER A 469 11.12 16.32 0.21
CA SER A 469 12.16 16.24 1.27
C SER A 469 12.36 17.58 1.95
N ARG A 470 12.37 17.57 3.29
CA ARG A 470 12.74 18.73 4.11
C ARG A 470 14.25 18.83 4.35
N ASP A 471 14.99 17.77 4.07
CA ASP A 471 16.42 17.65 4.40
C ASP A 471 17.34 17.82 3.18
N LEU A 472 16.81 17.63 1.98
CA LEU A 472 17.56 17.73 0.73
C LEU A 472 16.67 18.30 -0.37
N ALA A 473 16.91 19.53 -0.77
CA ALA A 473 16.17 20.14 -1.86
C ALA A 473 16.31 19.30 -3.16
N GLY A 474 15.27 19.25 -3.98
CA GLY A 474 15.28 18.48 -5.23
C GLY A 474 15.19 16.96 -5.08
N LEU A 475 15.05 16.45 -3.84
CA LEU A 475 14.68 15.07 -3.54
C LEU A 475 13.20 14.99 -3.19
N TYR A 476 12.52 14.01 -3.77
CA TYR A 476 11.11 13.71 -3.52
C TYR A 476 10.94 12.22 -3.21
N LEU A 477 9.94 11.89 -2.39
CA LEU A 477 9.66 10.53 -1.96
C LEU A 477 8.31 10.08 -2.50
N ALA A 478 8.23 8.87 -3.01
CA ALA A 478 6.99 8.25 -3.46
C ALA A 478 6.86 6.82 -2.92
N GLY A 479 5.66 6.27 -2.99
CA GLY A 479 5.41 4.87 -2.61
C GLY A 479 4.89 4.67 -1.19
N GLY A 480 4.79 3.42 -0.75
CA GLY A 480 4.11 3.04 0.49
C GLY A 480 4.81 3.46 1.78
N ALA A 481 6.10 3.84 1.72
CA ALA A 481 6.85 4.36 2.87
C ALA A 481 6.85 5.90 2.93
N ALA A 482 6.23 6.56 1.95
CA ALA A 482 5.99 8.00 1.91
C ALA A 482 4.50 8.31 2.06
N HIS A 483 4.18 9.58 2.29
CA HIS A 483 2.79 10.07 2.36
C HIS A 483 2.03 9.78 1.04
N PRO A 484 0.73 9.37 1.07
CA PRO A 484 -0.12 9.17 2.23
C PRO A 484 0.08 7.80 2.94
N GLY A 485 0.83 6.86 2.36
CA GLY A 485 1.17 5.60 2.98
C GLY A 485 0.93 4.38 2.08
N PRO A 486 0.87 3.18 2.68
CA PRO A 486 0.71 1.92 1.95
C PRO A 486 -0.72 1.68 1.45
N GLY A 487 -0.89 0.66 0.62
CA GLY A 487 -2.11 0.32 -0.13
C GLY A 487 -2.01 0.79 -1.58
N MET A 488 -2.47 0.00 -2.54
CA MET A 488 -2.32 0.31 -3.96
C MET A 488 -2.75 1.73 -4.33
N PRO A 489 -3.97 2.20 -3.97
CA PRO A 489 -4.39 3.55 -4.33
C PRO A 489 -3.54 4.63 -3.64
N MET A 490 -3.12 4.40 -2.40
CA MET A 490 -2.30 5.37 -1.66
C MET A 490 -0.89 5.47 -2.24
N VAL A 491 -0.32 4.35 -2.68
CA VAL A 491 0.99 4.31 -3.35
C VAL A 491 0.96 5.04 -4.70
N LEU A 492 -0.10 4.85 -5.47
CA LEU A 492 -0.33 5.56 -6.73
C LEU A 492 -0.51 7.07 -6.49
N MET A 493 -1.32 7.44 -5.50
CA MET A 493 -1.51 8.83 -5.08
C MET A 493 -0.19 9.45 -4.61
N SER A 494 0.63 8.71 -3.86
CA SER A 494 1.97 9.14 -3.43
C SER A 494 2.86 9.52 -4.61
N GLY A 495 2.84 8.72 -5.68
CA GLY A 495 3.56 9.02 -6.92
C GLY A 495 3.06 10.29 -7.59
N TRP A 496 1.74 10.43 -7.69
CA TRP A 496 1.12 11.66 -8.24
C TRP A 496 1.49 12.90 -7.43
N ILE A 497 1.42 12.85 -6.08
CA ILE A 497 1.78 13.97 -5.20
C ILE A 497 3.26 14.34 -5.34
N ALA A 498 4.15 13.34 -5.43
CA ALA A 498 5.57 13.59 -5.64
C ALA A 498 5.82 14.30 -6.98
N ALA A 499 5.15 13.85 -8.04
CA ALA A 499 5.23 14.46 -9.37
C ALA A 499 4.70 15.92 -9.36
N ASP A 500 3.56 16.16 -8.70
CA ASP A 500 2.99 17.50 -8.55
C ASP A 500 3.94 18.45 -7.81
N ALA A 501 4.60 17.95 -6.76
CA ALA A 501 5.61 18.72 -6.03
C ALA A 501 6.86 19.03 -6.86
N VAL A 502 7.32 18.08 -7.69
CA VAL A 502 8.44 18.27 -8.64
C VAL A 502 8.08 19.36 -9.65
N ASP A 503 6.94 19.23 -10.31
CA ASP A 503 6.45 20.15 -11.34
C ASP A 503 6.37 21.58 -10.79
N ALA A 504 5.69 21.77 -9.66
CA ALA A 504 5.56 23.06 -9.01
C ALA A 504 6.93 23.71 -8.70
N ASP A 505 7.89 22.93 -8.17
CA ASP A 505 9.22 23.43 -7.83
C ASP A 505 10.07 23.76 -9.07
N LEU A 506 9.95 22.99 -10.16
CA LEU A 506 10.67 23.27 -11.40
C LEU A 506 10.13 24.50 -12.11
N VAL A 507 8.80 24.67 -12.17
CA VAL A 507 8.15 25.87 -12.72
C VAL A 507 8.54 27.13 -11.93
N ALA A 508 8.48 27.08 -10.59
CA ALA A 508 8.87 28.21 -9.75
C ALA A 508 10.35 28.63 -9.99
N ARG A 509 11.24 27.67 -10.21
CA ARG A 509 12.66 27.95 -10.51
C ARG A 509 12.87 28.58 -11.88
N GLN A 510 12.16 28.10 -12.89
CA GLN A 510 12.23 28.70 -14.23
C GLN A 510 11.80 30.16 -14.18
N MET A 511 10.72 30.48 -13.48
CA MET A 511 10.25 31.85 -13.28
C MET A 511 11.28 32.72 -12.56
N ALA A 512 11.95 32.19 -11.50
CA ALA A 512 12.97 32.92 -10.76
C ALA A 512 14.26 33.19 -11.56
N VAL A 513 14.58 32.38 -12.56
CA VAL A 513 15.74 32.59 -13.46
C VAL A 513 15.39 33.60 -14.56
N SER A 514 14.12 33.70 -14.93
CA SER A 514 13.62 34.60 -15.98
C SER A 514 13.28 36.01 -15.47
N ALA A 515 13.23 36.21 -14.14
CA ALA A 515 13.01 37.49 -13.48
C ALA A 515 14.33 38.15 -13.04
#